data_0e9b65de28496cf7e697a7a75badbb08
#
_entry.id   0e9b65de28496cf7e697a7a75badbb08
#
_cell.length_a   1.000
_cell.length_b   1.000
_cell.length_c   1.000
_cell.angle_alpha   90.00
_cell.angle_beta   90.00
_cell.angle_gamma   90.00
#
_symmetry.space_group_name_H-M   'P 1'
#
loop_
_entity.id
_entity.type
_entity.pdbx_description
1 polymer ?
#
loop_
_entity_poly.entity_id
_entity_poly.type
_entity_poly.pdbx_seq_one_letter_code
_entity_poly.pdbx_strand_id
1 'polypeptide(L)'
;KYDWLLQNRGRVITISEKGRWNSSNDYNNYYGTKDSRTLEVQANAKMATNSPVEVQFTKLADLTIDDSLFTPMQTGTIFDKFVSTEGGILPATNLMAAGAPGVGKTTVLLEMLAKLQEAGKKVLFISAEMSEMDMARYLRRFPQWAQLPILFLNNYDSQSDKVVEASLMQGWDVVLTDSYTEMNDTVKDHTSWSRGKCEKWFLDLMTQHNKGLSGKFTSFITILQLSKGGQFVGSNKLKHMTSAMLTLDWHGGENSGQRYMEFSKNRMGEVGKKLFFNLRDGVNFEEARYQRDLFNDQILEQEQQAMETEGMHFDRIFGLTAEDHAEAEAQTAEDL
;
A
#
# COMPACT_ATOMS: atom_id res chain seq x y z
N LYS A 1 38.48 6.57 -7.73
CA LYS A 1 38.00 6.36 -9.13
C LYS A 1 37.47 7.66 -9.76
N TYR A 2 36.82 8.54 -8.99
CA TYR A 2 36.30 9.83 -9.49
C TYR A 2 37.40 10.88 -9.63
N ASP A 3 38.36 10.91 -8.73
CA ASP A 3 39.46 11.90 -8.76
C ASP A 3 40.33 11.75 -10.02
N TRP A 4 40.54 10.52 -10.49
CA TRP A 4 41.28 10.28 -11.72
C TRP A 4 40.55 10.83 -12.95
N LEU A 5 39.22 10.72 -13.01
CA LEU A 5 38.40 11.27 -14.10
C LEU A 5 38.42 12.79 -14.12
N LEU A 6 38.48 13.45 -12.95
CA LEU A 6 38.55 14.88 -12.84
C LEU A 6 39.92 15.44 -13.29
N GLN A 7 40.99 14.72 -12.98
CA GLN A 7 42.37 15.09 -13.38
C GLN A 7 42.62 14.91 -14.87
N ASN A 8 41.83 14.08 -15.56
CA ASN A 8 42.00 13.77 -16.98
C ASN A 8 40.90 14.40 -17.87
N ARG A 9 40.29 15.49 -17.45
CA ARG A 9 39.31 16.25 -18.26
C ARG A 9 39.94 16.69 -19.59
N GLY A 10 39.34 16.25 -20.70
CA GLY A 10 39.76 16.61 -22.05
C GLY A 10 40.77 15.64 -22.71
N ARG A 11 41.08 14.49 -22.06
CA ARG A 11 41.90 13.45 -22.71
C ARG A 11 40.99 12.37 -23.31
N VAL A 12 41.36 11.84 -24.46
CA VAL A 12 40.70 10.67 -25.09
C VAL A 12 40.98 9.44 -24.23
N ILE A 13 39.94 8.75 -23.82
CA ILE A 13 40.02 7.50 -23.05
C ILE A 13 39.65 6.38 -24.00
N THR A 14 40.52 5.39 -24.15
CA THR A 14 40.26 4.18 -24.92
C THR A 14 39.98 3.01 -24.01
N ILE A 15 38.97 2.22 -24.39
CA ILE A 15 38.62 0.96 -23.70
C ILE A 15 39.17 -0.19 -24.53
N SER A 16 40.04 -1.03 -23.95
CA SER A 16 40.45 -2.27 -24.59
C SER A 16 39.38 -3.34 -24.47
N GLU A 17 39.31 -4.28 -25.38
CA GLU A 17 38.40 -5.45 -25.35
C GLU A 17 38.51 -6.26 -24.03
N LYS A 18 39.57 -6.08 -23.24
CA LYS A 18 39.77 -6.70 -21.94
C LYS A 18 39.27 -5.84 -20.77
N GLY A 19 38.54 -4.75 -21.03
CA GLY A 19 37.93 -3.92 -19.99
C GLY A 19 38.92 -3.08 -19.14
N ARG A 20 40.13 -2.84 -19.61
CA ARG A 20 41.11 -1.96 -18.96
C ARG A 20 41.07 -0.56 -19.56
N TRP A 21 41.09 0.45 -18.68
CA TRP A 21 41.13 1.85 -19.07
C TRP A 21 42.57 2.33 -19.17
N ASN A 22 42.98 2.84 -20.32
CA ASN A 22 44.33 3.38 -20.54
C ASN A 22 44.28 4.86 -20.90
N SER A 23 45.30 5.61 -20.50
CA SER A 23 45.43 7.01 -20.91
C SER A 23 45.93 7.10 -22.35
N SER A 24 45.69 8.24 -23.01
CA SER A 24 46.13 8.45 -24.41
C SER A 24 47.63 8.29 -24.65
N ASN A 25 48.46 8.38 -23.59
CA ASN A 25 49.89 8.18 -23.69
C ASN A 25 50.31 6.72 -23.72
N ASP A 26 49.49 5.80 -23.19
CA ASP A 26 49.78 4.35 -23.22
C ASP A 26 49.33 3.72 -24.52
N TYR A 27 48.54 4.46 -25.32
CA TYR A 27 47.95 3.96 -26.57
C TYR A 27 49.00 3.51 -27.60
N ASN A 28 50.05 4.31 -27.83
CA ASN A 28 51.07 4.04 -28.83
C ASN A 28 51.98 2.84 -28.48
N ASN A 29 52.06 2.44 -27.23
CA ASN A 29 52.88 1.30 -26.78
C ASN A 29 52.14 -0.01 -26.74
N TYR A 30 50.79 0.01 -26.69
CA TYR A 30 49.98 -1.20 -26.47
C TYR A 30 49.29 -1.76 -27.72
N TYR A 31 49.10 -0.93 -28.77
CA TYR A 31 48.30 -1.29 -29.95
C TYR A 31 49.06 -1.19 -31.29
N GLY A 32 50.20 -1.84 -31.34
CA GLY A 32 50.93 -2.03 -32.62
C GLY A 32 50.31 -3.06 -33.56
N THR A 33 49.11 -3.54 -33.37
CA THR A 33 48.42 -4.53 -34.20
C THR A 33 47.05 -4.05 -34.67
N LYS A 34 46.77 -4.32 -35.94
CA LYS A 34 45.68 -3.77 -36.77
C LYS A 34 44.23 -4.10 -36.40
N ASP A 35 43.94 -4.70 -35.25
CA ASP A 35 42.60 -5.26 -34.95
C ASP A 35 41.90 -4.70 -33.68
N SER A 36 42.24 -3.51 -33.24
CA SER A 36 41.50 -2.87 -32.14
C SER A 36 40.41 -1.93 -32.62
N ARG A 37 39.15 -2.26 -32.39
CA ARG A 37 38.02 -1.31 -32.55
C ARG A 37 38.16 -0.25 -31.49
N THR A 38 38.61 0.93 -31.87
CA THR A 38 38.63 2.10 -31.03
C THR A 38 37.21 2.63 -30.97
N LEU A 39 36.51 2.45 -29.83
CA LEU A 39 35.35 3.26 -29.52
C LEU A 39 35.87 4.62 -29.05
N GLU A 40 35.88 5.63 -29.92
CA GLU A 40 35.91 7.02 -29.49
C GLU A 40 34.63 7.25 -28.70
N VAL A 41 34.70 7.09 -27.40
CA VAL A 41 33.75 7.76 -26.51
C VAL A 41 34.12 9.23 -26.61
N GLN A 42 33.63 9.92 -27.65
CA GLN A 42 33.42 11.35 -27.49
C GLN A 42 32.64 11.45 -26.19
N ALA A 43 33.32 11.90 -25.14
CA ALA A 43 32.67 12.52 -24.02
C ALA A 43 31.97 13.78 -24.57
N ASN A 44 30.92 13.61 -25.34
CA ASN A 44 29.78 14.45 -25.21
C ASN A 44 29.32 14.24 -23.76
N ALA A 45 30.18 14.71 -22.81
CA ALA A 45 29.62 15.45 -21.72
C ALA A 45 28.72 16.43 -22.43
N LYS A 46 27.46 16.09 -22.72
CA LYS A 46 26.41 17.06 -22.56
C LYS A 46 26.84 17.69 -21.24
N MET A 47 27.52 18.85 -21.31
CA MET A 47 27.40 19.80 -20.23
C MET A 47 25.93 19.76 -19.98
N ALA A 48 25.52 19.10 -18.88
CA ALA A 48 24.27 19.43 -18.28
C ALA A 48 24.44 20.95 -18.21
N THR A 49 23.86 21.63 -19.18
CA THR A 49 23.66 23.05 -19.10
C THR A 49 23.01 23.12 -17.74
N ASN A 50 23.70 23.69 -16.78
CA ASN A 50 23.13 24.07 -15.48
C ASN A 50 22.10 25.17 -15.79
N SER A 51 21.13 24.84 -16.60
CA SER A 51 19.88 25.57 -16.65
C SER A 51 19.35 25.39 -15.23
N PRO A 52 19.15 26.47 -14.50
CA PRO A 52 18.61 26.40 -13.17
C PRO A 52 17.34 25.52 -13.26
N VAL A 53 17.25 24.47 -12.45
CA VAL A 53 16.05 23.62 -12.39
C VAL A 53 14.91 24.55 -12.00
N GLU A 54 13.98 24.80 -12.91
CA GLU A 54 12.81 25.62 -12.64
C GLU A 54 11.91 24.83 -11.69
N VAL A 55 11.80 25.29 -10.46
CA VAL A 55 10.96 24.66 -9.43
C VAL A 55 9.65 25.43 -9.38
N GLN A 56 8.56 24.73 -9.68
CA GLN A 56 7.21 25.27 -9.56
C GLN A 56 6.62 24.90 -8.20
N PHE A 57 6.09 25.89 -7.50
CA PHE A 57 5.35 25.70 -6.24
C PHE A 57 3.88 25.94 -6.48
N THR A 58 3.03 25.00 -6.02
CA THR A 58 1.58 25.12 -6.07
C THR A 58 1.07 25.35 -4.65
N LYS A 59 0.22 26.35 -4.45
CA LYS A 59 -0.48 26.54 -3.16
C LYS A 59 -1.57 25.49 -3.03
N LEU A 60 -1.81 25.00 -1.83
CA LEU A 60 -2.88 24.02 -1.59
C LEU A 60 -4.27 24.54 -2.00
N ALA A 61 -4.51 25.84 -1.82
CA ALA A 61 -5.75 26.48 -2.23
C ALA A 61 -5.99 26.52 -3.74
N ASP A 62 -4.92 26.37 -4.55
CA ASP A 62 -4.98 26.43 -6.00
C ASP A 62 -5.14 25.01 -6.61
N LEU A 63 -5.21 23.97 -5.77
CA LEU A 63 -5.43 22.60 -6.23
C LEU A 63 -6.88 22.44 -6.70
N THR A 64 -7.07 22.16 -7.97
CA THR A 64 -8.35 21.74 -8.53
C THR A 64 -8.45 20.22 -8.42
N ILE A 65 -9.33 19.73 -7.54
CA ILE A 65 -9.53 18.31 -7.29
C ILE A 65 -10.95 17.96 -7.73
N ASP A 66 -11.09 16.79 -8.38
CA ASP A 66 -12.41 16.29 -8.80
C ASP A 66 -13.24 15.93 -7.56
N ASP A 67 -14.45 16.47 -7.46
CA ASP A 67 -15.35 16.27 -6.31
C ASP A 67 -15.71 14.79 -6.10
N SER A 68 -15.64 13.98 -7.14
CA SER A 68 -15.87 12.53 -7.02
C SER A 68 -14.87 11.82 -6.11
N LEU A 69 -13.68 12.38 -5.92
CA LEU A 69 -12.67 11.85 -5.00
C LEU A 69 -13.07 11.94 -3.53
N PHE A 70 -14.05 12.80 -3.21
CA PHE A 70 -14.57 12.96 -1.85
C PHE A 70 -15.89 12.21 -1.63
N THR A 71 -16.40 11.50 -2.65
CA THR A 71 -17.63 10.72 -2.56
C THR A 71 -17.30 9.28 -2.18
N PRO A 72 -17.56 8.83 -0.94
CA PRO A 72 -17.23 7.49 -0.52
C PRO A 72 -18.06 6.42 -1.23
N MET A 73 -17.43 5.29 -1.51
CA MET A 73 -18.08 4.09 -2.03
C MET A 73 -18.52 3.23 -0.84
N GLN A 74 -19.82 3.04 -0.70
CA GLN A 74 -20.44 2.39 0.45
C GLN A 74 -20.77 0.93 0.16
N THR A 75 -20.53 0.07 1.15
CA THR A 75 -20.96 -1.33 1.16
C THR A 75 -22.35 -1.50 1.76
N GLY A 76 -22.88 -0.48 2.43
CA GLY A 76 -24.12 -0.53 3.19
C GLY A 76 -24.00 -1.32 4.50
N THR A 77 -22.80 -1.54 5.01
CA THR A 77 -22.54 -2.26 6.27
C THR A 77 -21.76 -1.38 7.26
N ILE A 78 -21.59 -1.86 8.49
CA ILE A 78 -20.76 -1.17 9.49
C ILE A 78 -19.30 -1.01 9.06
N PHE A 79 -18.85 -1.79 8.07
CA PHE A 79 -17.53 -1.65 7.48
C PHE A 79 -17.28 -0.23 6.93
N ASP A 80 -18.31 0.44 6.44
CA ASP A 80 -18.20 1.80 5.90
C ASP A 80 -17.73 2.80 6.97
N LYS A 81 -18.27 2.72 8.19
CA LYS A 81 -17.84 3.54 9.34
C LYS A 81 -16.47 3.11 9.88
N PHE A 82 -16.16 1.83 9.75
CA PHE A 82 -14.89 1.28 10.20
C PHE A 82 -13.72 1.69 9.29
N VAL A 83 -13.94 1.81 7.97
CA VAL A 83 -12.87 2.09 7.00
C VAL A 83 -12.54 3.58 6.91
N SER A 84 -13.52 4.47 7.07
CA SER A 84 -13.28 5.90 7.01
C SER A 84 -14.31 6.72 7.80
N THR A 85 -13.92 7.93 8.19
CA THR A 85 -14.80 8.91 8.84
C THR A 85 -15.91 9.41 7.91
N GLU A 86 -15.69 9.36 6.60
CA GLU A 86 -16.69 9.73 5.57
C GLU A 86 -17.71 8.61 5.32
N GLY A 87 -17.50 7.41 5.89
CA GLY A 87 -18.44 6.29 5.79
C GLY A 87 -18.37 5.56 4.45
N GLY A 88 -17.22 4.96 4.13
CA GLY A 88 -16.99 4.15 2.94
C GLY A 88 -15.56 4.24 2.43
N ILE A 89 -15.28 3.53 1.35
CA ILE A 89 -13.96 3.56 0.70
C ILE A 89 -13.89 4.80 -0.19
N LEU A 90 -12.95 5.70 0.09
CA LEU A 90 -12.71 6.85 -0.79
C LEU A 90 -12.05 6.39 -2.11
N PRO A 91 -12.42 6.99 -3.26
CA PRO A 91 -11.72 6.74 -4.52
C PRO A 91 -10.22 7.00 -4.43
N ALA A 92 -9.42 6.38 -5.29
CA ALA A 92 -7.97 6.46 -5.30
C ALA A 92 -7.28 5.95 -4.00
N THR A 93 -7.95 5.09 -3.23
CA THR A 93 -7.42 4.51 -2.01
C THR A 93 -6.67 3.21 -2.29
N ASN A 94 -5.51 3.03 -1.65
CA ASN A 94 -4.78 1.77 -1.65
C ASN A 94 -4.85 1.16 -0.24
N LEU A 95 -5.64 0.10 -0.09
CA LEU A 95 -5.79 -0.67 1.13
C LEU A 95 -5.04 -2.00 1.00
N MET A 96 -4.14 -2.29 1.90
CA MET A 96 -3.50 -3.59 2.03
C MET A 96 -4.14 -4.37 3.18
N ALA A 97 -4.52 -5.62 2.92
CA ALA A 97 -5.10 -6.50 3.91
C ALA A 97 -4.18 -7.68 4.18
N ALA A 98 -3.84 -7.91 5.43
CA ALA A 98 -2.99 -9.02 5.85
C ALA A 98 -3.63 -9.80 7.01
N GLY A 99 -3.12 -10.97 7.31
CA GLY A 99 -3.60 -11.77 8.43
C GLY A 99 -3.26 -13.25 8.31
N ALA A 100 -3.49 -14.00 9.38
CA ALA A 100 -3.19 -15.42 9.44
C ALA A 100 -3.91 -16.23 8.35
N PRO A 101 -3.34 -17.35 7.89
CA PRO A 101 -4.04 -18.28 7.02
C PRO A 101 -5.37 -18.74 7.66
N GLY A 102 -6.43 -18.87 6.86
CA GLY A 102 -7.72 -19.35 7.34
C GLY A 102 -8.56 -18.36 8.15
N VAL A 103 -8.06 -17.15 8.45
CA VAL A 103 -8.83 -16.14 9.20
C VAL A 103 -10.02 -15.56 8.41
N GLY A 104 -10.06 -15.77 7.08
CA GLY A 104 -11.17 -15.35 6.24
C GLY A 104 -10.98 -14.06 5.46
N LYS A 105 -9.72 -13.65 5.22
CA LYS A 105 -9.40 -12.44 4.42
C LYS A 105 -10.16 -12.38 3.11
N THR A 106 -9.95 -13.36 2.25
CA THR A 106 -10.61 -13.48 0.94
C THR A 106 -12.13 -13.42 1.06
N THR A 107 -12.70 -14.18 2.01
CA THR A 107 -14.15 -14.25 2.19
C THR A 107 -14.76 -12.90 2.56
N VAL A 108 -14.18 -12.19 3.53
CA VAL A 108 -14.67 -10.87 3.95
C VAL A 108 -14.52 -9.85 2.83
N LEU A 109 -13.35 -9.81 2.17
CA LEU A 109 -13.09 -8.81 1.15
C LEU A 109 -13.88 -9.05 -0.15
N LEU A 110 -14.15 -10.31 -0.52
CA LEU A 110 -15.07 -10.62 -1.62
C LEU A 110 -16.51 -10.23 -1.29
N GLU A 111 -16.96 -10.42 -0.04
CA GLU A 111 -18.27 -9.95 0.38
C GLU A 111 -18.37 -8.42 0.27
N MET A 112 -17.35 -7.69 0.72
CA MET A 112 -17.32 -6.22 0.58
C MET A 112 -17.30 -5.81 -0.89
N LEU A 113 -16.58 -6.52 -1.74
CA LEU A 113 -16.54 -6.27 -3.17
C LEU A 113 -17.92 -6.50 -3.81
N ALA A 114 -18.63 -7.58 -3.44
CA ALA A 114 -19.99 -7.86 -3.90
C ALA A 114 -20.98 -6.77 -3.45
N LYS A 115 -20.88 -6.32 -2.21
CA LYS A 115 -21.68 -5.21 -1.69
C LYS A 115 -21.46 -3.91 -2.45
N LEU A 116 -20.22 -3.59 -2.80
CA LEU A 116 -19.90 -2.44 -3.64
C LEU A 116 -20.50 -2.58 -5.04
N GLN A 117 -20.49 -3.80 -5.62
CA GLN A 117 -21.13 -4.07 -6.91
C GLN A 117 -22.65 -3.90 -6.82
N GLU A 118 -23.31 -4.41 -5.78
CA GLU A 118 -24.73 -4.22 -5.50
C GLU A 118 -25.09 -2.72 -5.39
N ALA A 119 -24.19 -1.91 -4.83
CA ALA A 119 -24.29 -0.45 -4.77
C ALA A 119 -23.96 0.27 -6.09
N GLY A 120 -23.81 -0.47 -7.21
CA GLY A 120 -23.60 0.07 -8.55
C GLY A 120 -22.15 0.45 -8.87
N LYS A 121 -21.17 0.04 -8.07
CA LYS A 121 -19.75 0.26 -8.37
C LYS A 121 -19.25 -0.80 -9.35
N LYS A 122 -18.37 -0.39 -10.26
CA LYS A 122 -17.71 -1.29 -11.20
C LYS A 122 -16.49 -1.90 -10.51
N VAL A 123 -16.55 -3.19 -10.21
CA VAL A 123 -15.53 -3.88 -9.42
C VAL A 123 -14.86 -5.00 -10.20
N LEU A 124 -13.61 -5.32 -9.85
CA LEU A 124 -12.85 -6.45 -10.40
C LEU A 124 -12.20 -7.24 -9.29
N PHE A 125 -12.26 -8.56 -9.37
CA PHE A 125 -11.42 -9.46 -8.58
C PHE A 125 -10.32 -10.06 -9.44
N ILE A 126 -9.05 -9.86 -9.07
CA ILE A 126 -7.89 -10.53 -9.67
C ILE A 126 -7.49 -11.67 -8.74
N SER A 127 -7.74 -12.90 -9.17
CA SER A 127 -7.35 -14.11 -8.47
C SER A 127 -6.04 -14.63 -9.03
N ALA A 128 -4.99 -14.61 -8.21
CA ALA A 128 -3.69 -15.23 -8.53
C ALA A 128 -3.45 -16.50 -7.71
N GLU A 129 -4.25 -16.74 -6.64
CA GLU A 129 -4.10 -17.89 -5.76
C GLU A 129 -5.16 -18.97 -6.02
N MET A 130 -6.42 -18.57 -6.19
CA MET A 130 -7.54 -19.51 -6.30
C MET A 130 -7.89 -19.83 -7.75
N SER A 131 -8.20 -21.09 -7.99
CA SER A 131 -8.70 -21.61 -9.26
C SER A 131 -10.21 -21.38 -9.45
N GLU A 132 -10.71 -21.57 -10.69
CA GLU A 132 -12.15 -21.60 -11.00
C GLU A 132 -12.90 -22.65 -10.15
N MET A 133 -12.27 -23.80 -9.89
CA MET A 133 -12.84 -24.87 -9.07
C MET A 133 -13.05 -24.43 -7.62
N ASP A 134 -12.10 -23.68 -7.08
CA ASP A 134 -12.21 -23.15 -5.71
C ASP A 134 -13.31 -22.10 -5.65
N MET A 135 -13.39 -21.21 -6.63
CA MET A 135 -14.47 -20.22 -6.70
C MET A 135 -15.84 -20.86 -6.89
N ALA A 136 -15.95 -21.95 -7.67
CA ALA A 136 -17.20 -22.68 -7.79
C ALA A 136 -17.68 -23.26 -6.45
N ARG A 137 -16.74 -23.67 -5.56
CA ARG A 137 -17.08 -24.11 -4.19
C ARG A 137 -17.55 -22.93 -3.33
N TYR A 138 -16.92 -21.79 -3.46
CA TYR A 138 -17.34 -20.56 -2.77
C TYR A 138 -18.74 -20.11 -3.19
N LEU A 139 -19.08 -20.14 -4.48
CA LEU A 139 -20.40 -19.76 -5.00
C LEU A 139 -21.55 -20.58 -4.40
N ARG A 140 -21.31 -21.84 -4.00
CA ARG A 140 -22.33 -22.64 -3.30
C ARG A 140 -22.66 -22.10 -1.91
N ARG A 141 -21.71 -21.45 -1.27
CA ARG A 141 -21.86 -20.86 0.07
C ARG A 141 -22.27 -19.39 0.00
N PHE A 142 -21.84 -18.70 -1.06
CA PHE A 142 -22.00 -17.25 -1.26
C PHE A 142 -22.57 -16.98 -2.67
N PRO A 143 -23.83 -17.37 -2.95
CA PRO A 143 -24.42 -17.22 -4.28
C PRO A 143 -24.55 -15.77 -4.73
N GLN A 144 -24.53 -14.81 -3.81
CA GLN A 144 -24.51 -13.38 -4.10
C GLN A 144 -23.26 -12.91 -4.85
N TRP A 145 -22.17 -13.69 -4.85
CA TRP A 145 -20.95 -13.36 -5.58
C TRP A 145 -20.99 -13.76 -7.07
N ALA A 146 -22.08 -14.36 -7.53
CA ALA A 146 -22.19 -14.93 -8.89
C ALA A 146 -21.98 -13.91 -10.02
N GLN A 147 -22.17 -12.62 -9.75
CA GLN A 147 -22.03 -11.56 -10.74
C GLN A 147 -20.67 -10.83 -10.65
N LEU A 148 -19.78 -11.21 -9.72
CA LEU A 148 -18.46 -10.59 -9.61
C LEU A 148 -17.61 -10.91 -10.85
N PRO A 149 -17.09 -9.91 -11.58
CA PRO A 149 -16.11 -10.14 -12.64
C PRO A 149 -14.79 -10.58 -12.02
N ILE A 150 -14.26 -11.70 -12.50
CA ILE A 150 -13.03 -12.30 -12.00
C ILE A 150 -12.04 -12.46 -13.14
N LEU A 151 -10.80 -12.05 -12.90
CA LEU A 151 -9.64 -12.39 -13.71
C LEU A 151 -8.86 -13.51 -13.01
N PHE A 152 -8.90 -14.72 -13.54
CA PHE A 152 -8.04 -15.81 -13.10
C PHE A 152 -6.68 -15.69 -13.77
N LEU A 153 -5.69 -15.21 -13.04
CA LEU A 153 -4.36 -14.94 -13.60
C LEU A 153 -3.64 -16.22 -14.01
N ASN A 154 -3.90 -17.32 -13.31
CA ASN A 154 -3.33 -18.63 -13.57
C ASN A 154 -3.83 -19.30 -14.88
N ASN A 155 -4.84 -18.72 -15.53
CA ASN A 155 -5.31 -19.19 -16.83
C ASN A 155 -4.42 -18.70 -18.01
N TYR A 156 -3.41 -17.89 -17.70
CA TYR A 156 -2.50 -17.33 -18.70
C TYR A 156 -1.10 -17.90 -18.50
N ASP A 157 -0.57 -18.56 -19.54
CA ASP A 157 0.74 -19.20 -19.49
C ASP A 157 1.90 -18.21 -19.70
N SER A 158 1.60 -16.98 -20.10
CA SER A 158 2.57 -15.92 -20.37
C SER A 158 1.92 -14.54 -20.35
N GLN A 159 2.75 -13.49 -20.37
CA GLN A 159 2.30 -12.08 -20.47
C GLN A 159 1.31 -11.65 -19.37
N SER A 160 1.42 -12.22 -18.18
CA SER A 160 0.55 -11.88 -17.05
C SER A 160 0.58 -10.38 -16.69
N ASP A 161 1.73 -9.71 -16.88
CA ASP A 161 1.88 -8.27 -16.79
C ASP A 161 0.92 -7.53 -17.74
N LYS A 162 0.91 -7.92 -19.02
CA LYS A 162 0.04 -7.34 -20.06
C LYS A 162 -1.44 -7.61 -19.80
N VAL A 163 -1.74 -8.81 -19.31
CA VAL A 163 -3.12 -9.20 -18.97
C VAL A 163 -3.66 -8.33 -17.85
N VAL A 164 -2.89 -8.11 -16.78
CA VAL A 164 -3.27 -7.23 -15.68
C VAL A 164 -3.42 -5.78 -16.16
N GLU A 165 -2.44 -5.25 -16.93
CA GLU A 165 -2.51 -3.91 -17.50
C GLU A 165 -3.78 -3.70 -18.34
N ALA A 166 -4.06 -4.63 -19.29
CA ALA A 166 -5.22 -4.56 -20.16
C ALA A 166 -6.55 -4.65 -19.38
N SER A 167 -6.58 -5.48 -18.33
CA SER A 167 -7.75 -5.60 -17.46
C SER A 167 -8.02 -4.31 -16.68
N LEU A 168 -7.00 -3.68 -16.13
CA LEU A 168 -7.13 -2.42 -15.39
C LEU A 168 -7.57 -1.26 -16.29
N MET A 169 -7.14 -1.24 -17.55
CA MET A 169 -7.54 -0.22 -18.53
C MET A 169 -9.04 -0.22 -18.85
N GLN A 170 -9.81 -1.22 -18.45
CA GLN A 170 -11.27 -1.24 -18.58
C GLN A 170 -11.98 -0.26 -17.64
N GLY A 171 -11.25 0.36 -16.70
CA GLY A 171 -11.76 1.38 -15.78
C GLY A 171 -12.66 0.79 -14.69
N TRP A 172 -12.12 0.60 -13.50
CA TRP A 172 -12.78 0.02 -12.34
C TRP A 172 -12.85 1.05 -11.21
N ASP A 173 -13.91 1.00 -10.41
CA ASP A 173 -14.00 1.80 -9.20
C ASP A 173 -13.16 1.14 -8.08
N VAL A 174 -13.27 -0.20 -7.94
CA VAL A 174 -12.49 -0.97 -6.95
C VAL A 174 -11.93 -2.25 -7.57
N VAL A 175 -10.65 -2.52 -7.30
CA VAL A 175 -9.97 -3.77 -7.69
C VAL A 175 -9.48 -4.49 -6.44
N LEU A 176 -9.90 -5.74 -6.26
CA LEU A 176 -9.39 -6.65 -5.24
C LEU A 176 -8.38 -7.60 -5.86
N THR A 177 -7.19 -7.75 -5.25
CA THR A 177 -6.15 -8.71 -5.68
C THR A 177 -5.87 -9.71 -4.57
N ASP A 178 -5.98 -11.01 -4.86
CA ASP A 178 -5.65 -12.11 -3.96
C ASP A 178 -4.79 -13.18 -4.67
N SER A 179 -3.54 -13.36 -4.29
CA SER A 179 -2.77 -12.51 -3.39
C SER A 179 -1.70 -11.73 -4.16
N TYR A 180 -1.20 -10.67 -3.55
CA TYR A 180 -0.08 -9.88 -4.08
C TYR A 180 1.16 -10.75 -4.33
N THR A 181 1.47 -11.66 -3.41
CA THR A 181 2.65 -12.52 -3.49
C THR A 181 2.58 -13.42 -4.72
N GLU A 182 1.47 -14.14 -4.87
CA GLU A 182 1.26 -15.05 -6.01
C GLU A 182 1.21 -14.30 -7.35
N MET A 183 0.56 -13.14 -7.39
CA MET A 183 0.56 -12.30 -8.59
C MET A 183 1.98 -11.87 -8.97
N ASN A 184 2.80 -11.42 -8.01
CA ASN A 184 4.17 -11.04 -8.29
C ASN A 184 5.04 -12.22 -8.75
N ASP A 185 4.88 -13.38 -8.15
CA ASP A 185 5.63 -14.58 -8.54
C ASP A 185 5.21 -15.04 -9.94
N THR A 186 3.92 -15.02 -10.28
CA THR A 186 3.41 -15.29 -11.65
C THR A 186 3.99 -14.31 -12.67
N VAL A 187 3.96 -13.00 -12.39
CA VAL A 187 4.52 -11.98 -13.29
C VAL A 187 6.03 -12.14 -13.44
N LYS A 188 6.75 -12.42 -12.35
CA LYS A 188 8.19 -12.67 -12.37
C LYS A 188 8.54 -13.85 -13.28
N ASP A 189 7.79 -14.95 -13.18
CA ASP A 189 8.05 -16.16 -13.94
C ASP A 189 7.74 -15.96 -15.44
N HIS A 190 6.72 -15.19 -15.77
CA HIS A 190 6.35 -14.88 -17.17
C HIS A 190 7.20 -13.79 -17.83
N THR A 191 7.88 -12.93 -17.05
CA THR A 191 8.62 -11.78 -17.57
C THR A 191 10.12 -11.87 -17.36
N SER A 192 10.60 -12.79 -16.55
CA SER A 192 11.99 -12.86 -16.08
C SER A 192 12.45 -11.58 -15.33
N TRP A 193 11.52 -10.82 -14.78
CA TRP A 193 11.85 -9.64 -14.00
C TRP A 193 12.33 -10.04 -12.59
N SER A 194 13.12 -9.15 -11.98
CA SER A 194 13.41 -9.30 -10.54
C SER A 194 12.16 -9.01 -9.71
N ARG A 195 12.07 -9.62 -8.52
CA ARG A 195 10.94 -9.36 -7.58
C ARG A 195 10.75 -7.86 -7.31
N GLY A 196 11.82 -7.10 -7.13
CA GLY A 196 11.76 -5.65 -6.93
C GLY A 196 11.22 -4.88 -8.14
N LYS A 197 11.43 -5.39 -9.38
CA LYS A 197 10.85 -4.81 -10.58
C LYS A 197 9.35 -5.11 -10.67
N CYS A 198 8.91 -6.33 -10.34
CA CYS A 198 7.49 -6.68 -10.30
C CYS A 198 6.75 -5.84 -9.26
N GLU A 199 7.32 -5.68 -8.06
CA GLU A 199 6.77 -4.82 -7.01
C GLU A 199 6.64 -3.36 -7.48
N LYS A 200 7.70 -2.81 -8.06
CA LYS A 200 7.66 -1.43 -8.59
C LYS A 200 6.60 -1.28 -9.68
N TRP A 201 6.51 -2.23 -10.61
CA TRP A 201 5.52 -2.24 -11.66
C TRP A 201 4.09 -2.18 -11.11
N PHE A 202 3.75 -3.02 -10.14
CA PHE A 202 2.41 -3.03 -9.56
C PHE A 202 2.09 -1.74 -8.78
N LEU A 203 3.07 -1.22 -8.02
CA LEU A 203 2.92 0.07 -7.33
C LEU A 203 2.73 1.24 -8.30
N ASP A 204 3.46 1.25 -9.41
CA ASP A 204 3.32 2.25 -10.46
C ASP A 204 1.93 2.16 -11.13
N LEU A 205 1.43 0.93 -11.40
CA LEU A 205 0.06 0.72 -11.92
C LEU A 205 -0.99 1.26 -10.97
N MET A 206 -0.95 0.88 -9.68
CA MET A 206 -1.89 1.42 -8.69
C MET A 206 -1.86 2.95 -8.68
N THR A 207 -0.68 3.55 -8.66
CA THR A 207 -0.52 5.00 -8.63
C THR A 207 -1.11 5.68 -9.87
N GLN A 208 -0.92 5.11 -11.06
CA GLN A 208 -1.44 5.67 -12.30
C GLN A 208 -2.97 5.57 -12.38
N HIS A 209 -3.54 4.43 -11.97
CA HIS A 209 -4.99 4.23 -11.93
C HIS A 209 -5.67 5.04 -10.81
N ASN A 210 -5.00 5.25 -9.66
CA ASN A 210 -5.48 6.21 -8.66
C ASN A 210 -5.59 7.63 -9.22
N LYS A 211 -4.75 8.00 -10.20
CA LYS A 211 -4.77 9.30 -10.89
C LYS A 211 -5.72 9.37 -12.08
N GLY A 212 -6.51 8.33 -12.32
CA GLY A 212 -7.51 8.33 -13.37
C GLY A 212 -7.03 7.86 -14.75
N LEU A 213 -5.93 7.10 -14.84
CA LEU A 213 -5.37 6.60 -16.13
C LEU A 213 -6.44 5.93 -17.01
N SER A 214 -7.35 5.15 -16.42
CA SER A 214 -8.42 4.44 -17.13
C SER A 214 -9.76 5.20 -17.17
N GLY A 215 -9.77 6.50 -16.88
CA GLY A 215 -10.98 7.32 -16.76
C GLY A 215 -11.74 7.11 -15.43
N LYS A 216 -11.14 6.38 -14.47
CA LYS A 216 -11.67 6.14 -13.13
C LYS A 216 -10.54 6.32 -12.10
N PHE A 217 -10.86 6.93 -10.97
CA PHE A 217 -9.97 7.00 -9.80
C PHE A 217 -10.04 5.68 -9.03
N THR A 218 -9.41 4.64 -9.57
CA THR A 218 -9.52 3.27 -9.08
C THR A 218 -8.92 3.15 -7.67
N SER A 219 -9.65 2.50 -6.76
CA SER A 219 -9.14 2.07 -5.46
C SER A 219 -8.71 0.62 -5.52
N PHE A 220 -7.62 0.28 -4.81
CA PHE A 220 -7.11 -1.08 -4.74
C PHE A 220 -7.21 -1.63 -3.33
N ILE A 221 -7.70 -2.86 -3.24
CA ILE A 221 -7.65 -3.70 -2.05
C ILE A 221 -6.74 -4.87 -2.39
N THR A 222 -5.64 -5.03 -1.65
CA THR A 222 -4.63 -6.05 -1.99
C THR A 222 -4.36 -6.94 -0.79
N ILE A 223 -4.57 -8.24 -0.94
CA ILE A 223 -4.29 -9.23 0.10
C ILE A 223 -2.80 -9.56 0.09
N LEU A 224 -2.19 -9.42 1.26
CA LEU A 224 -0.79 -9.80 1.52
C LEU A 224 -0.75 -11.09 2.32
N GLN A 225 0.20 -11.95 2.00
CA GLN A 225 0.53 -13.11 2.82
C GLN A 225 1.48 -12.70 3.95
N LEU A 226 1.31 -13.31 5.12
CA LEU A 226 2.26 -13.18 6.23
C LEU A 226 3.25 -14.35 6.19
N SER A 227 4.50 -14.06 6.50
CA SER A 227 5.51 -15.10 6.76
C SER A 227 5.17 -15.86 8.05
N LYS A 228 5.79 -17.03 8.26
CA LYS A 228 5.64 -17.81 9.51
C LYS A 228 6.00 -17.02 10.78
N GLY A 229 6.74 -15.93 10.66
CA GLY A 229 7.08 -15.01 11.76
C GLY A 229 6.11 -13.82 11.91
N GLY A 230 4.95 -13.83 11.23
CA GLY A 230 3.96 -12.73 11.29
C GLY A 230 4.37 -11.46 10.57
N GLN A 231 5.48 -11.48 9.82
CA GLN A 231 5.92 -10.33 9.03
C GLN A 231 5.36 -10.38 7.61
N PHE A 232 5.11 -9.23 7.02
CA PHE A 232 4.64 -9.14 5.63
C PHE A 232 5.67 -9.72 4.66
N VAL A 233 5.20 -10.54 3.73
CA VAL A 233 6.00 -10.99 2.59
C VAL A 233 5.97 -9.89 1.54
N GLY A 234 7.01 -9.05 1.51
CA GLY A 234 7.13 -7.90 0.62
C GLY A 234 8.09 -6.86 1.19
N SER A 235 8.34 -5.79 0.43
CA SER A 235 9.19 -4.71 0.92
C SER A 235 8.40 -3.74 1.81
N ASN A 236 9.11 -3.02 2.68
CA ASN A 236 8.53 -1.93 3.48
C ASN A 236 7.93 -0.80 2.62
N LYS A 237 8.26 -0.71 1.32
CA LYS A 237 7.68 0.26 0.40
C LYS A 237 6.16 0.13 0.31
N LEU A 238 5.63 -1.10 0.23
CA LEU A 238 4.19 -1.35 0.21
C LEU A 238 3.51 -0.67 1.39
N LYS A 239 4.05 -0.85 2.60
CA LYS A 239 3.50 -0.25 3.82
C LYS A 239 3.52 1.29 3.79
N HIS A 240 4.56 1.89 3.20
CA HIS A 240 4.67 3.35 3.14
C HIS A 240 3.75 3.97 2.08
N MET A 241 3.57 3.32 0.94
CA MET A 241 2.80 3.84 -0.19
C MET A 241 1.29 3.62 -0.08
N THR A 242 0.81 2.82 0.88
CA THR A 242 -0.60 2.53 1.06
C THR A 242 -1.31 3.56 1.92
N SER A 243 -2.60 3.78 1.64
CA SER A 243 -3.47 4.64 2.44
C SER A 243 -3.84 3.99 3.76
N ALA A 244 -4.07 2.68 3.75
CA ALA A 244 -4.48 1.91 4.92
C ALA A 244 -3.89 0.50 4.95
N MET A 245 -3.63 -0.01 6.16
CA MET A 245 -3.19 -1.38 6.43
C MET A 245 -4.19 -2.04 7.36
N LEU A 246 -4.93 -3.00 6.82
CA LEU A 246 -5.92 -3.80 7.54
C LEU A 246 -5.29 -5.12 7.97
N THR A 247 -5.42 -5.47 9.21
CA THR A 247 -5.03 -6.78 9.76
C THR A 247 -6.29 -7.56 10.14
N LEU A 248 -6.40 -8.81 9.68
CA LEU A 248 -7.42 -9.75 10.13
C LEU A 248 -6.75 -10.82 10.98
N ASP A 249 -7.28 -11.06 12.18
CA ASP A 249 -6.67 -12.00 13.10
C ASP A 249 -7.72 -12.66 14.02
N TRP A 250 -7.26 -13.63 14.82
CA TRP A 250 -8.05 -14.36 15.80
C TRP A 250 -7.92 -13.69 17.16
N HIS A 251 -9.05 -13.42 17.80
CA HIS A 251 -9.07 -12.89 19.16
C HIS A 251 -8.87 -14.03 20.18
N GLY A 252 -7.82 -13.94 20.96
CA GLY A 252 -7.48 -14.99 21.94
C GLY A 252 -6.82 -16.25 21.33
N GLY A 253 -6.37 -16.17 20.07
CA GLY A 253 -5.73 -17.26 19.31
C GLY A 253 -6.68 -18.03 18.40
N GLU A 254 -6.13 -18.87 17.52
CA GLU A 254 -6.88 -19.57 16.47
C GLU A 254 -8.02 -20.45 16.99
N ASN A 255 -7.90 -20.98 18.20
CA ASN A 255 -8.91 -21.86 18.82
C ASN A 255 -10.08 -21.08 19.45
N SER A 256 -10.02 -19.75 19.54
CA SER A 256 -11.09 -18.96 20.15
C SER A 256 -12.36 -18.89 19.31
N GLY A 257 -12.23 -19.13 18.00
CA GLY A 257 -13.32 -19.01 17.03
C GLY A 257 -13.77 -17.57 16.75
N GLN A 258 -13.29 -16.58 17.50
CA GLN A 258 -13.59 -15.18 17.28
C GLN A 258 -12.56 -14.54 16.34
N ARG A 259 -13.07 -13.85 15.34
CA ARG A 259 -12.26 -13.12 14.35
C ARG A 259 -12.51 -11.64 14.48
N TYR A 260 -11.48 -10.85 14.21
CA TYR A 260 -11.59 -9.41 14.13
C TYR A 260 -10.75 -8.85 12.99
N MET A 261 -11.04 -7.64 12.61
CA MET A 261 -10.21 -6.81 11.76
C MET A 261 -9.87 -5.51 12.47
N GLU A 262 -8.69 -4.97 12.17
CA GLU A 262 -8.15 -3.78 12.81
C GLU A 262 -7.24 -3.04 11.82
N PHE A 263 -7.32 -1.72 11.78
CA PHE A 263 -6.36 -0.92 11.04
C PHE A 263 -5.12 -0.62 11.88
N SER A 264 -3.95 -1.08 11.44
CA SER A 264 -2.65 -0.69 12.00
C SER A 264 -2.11 0.62 11.40
N LYS A 265 -2.69 1.06 10.27
CA LYS A 265 -2.47 2.34 9.60
C LYS A 265 -3.75 2.68 8.86
N ASN A 266 -4.25 3.90 9.04
CA ASN A 266 -5.40 4.38 8.28
C ASN A 266 -5.31 5.91 8.14
N ARG A 267 -5.24 6.40 6.90
CA ARG A 267 -5.24 7.85 6.62
C ARG A 267 -6.63 8.44 6.46
N MET A 268 -7.67 7.58 6.45
CA MET A 268 -9.05 7.97 6.21
C MET A 268 -9.92 7.84 7.46
N GLY A 269 -9.41 7.20 8.51
CA GLY A 269 -10.17 6.93 9.70
C GLY A 269 -9.28 6.49 10.86
N GLU A 270 -9.88 5.87 11.85
CA GLU A 270 -9.23 5.48 13.09
C GLU A 270 -8.31 4.25 12.92
N VAL A 271 -7.38 4.09 13.86
CA VAL A 271 -6.49 2.93 13.99
C VAL A 271 -6.71 2.28 15.36
N GLY A 272 -6.36 0.99 15.48
CA GLY A 272 -6.44 0.27 16.75
C GLY A 272 -7.85 -0.14 17.18
N LYS A 273 -8.90 0.26 16.45
CA LYS A 273 -10.27 -0.20 16.72
C LYS A 273 -10.52 -1.55 16.09
N LYS A 274 -11.20 -2.44 16.81
CA LYS A 274 -11.48 -3.82 16.36
C LYS A 274 -12.92 -3.97 15.91
N LEU A 275 -13.11 -4.38 14.66
CA LEU A 275 -14.40 -4.82 14.16
C LEU A 275 -14.45 -6.36 14.16
N PHE A 276 -15.25 -6.93 15.05
CA PHE A 276 -15.42 -8.37 15.17
C PHE A 276 -16.39 -8.90 14.13
N PHE A 277 -16.14 -10.11 13.65
CA PHE A 277 -16.99 -10.77 12.65
C PHE A 277 -16.99 -12.30 12.78
N ASN A 278 -17.98 -12.94 12.18
CA ASN A 278 -18.05 -14.39 12.00
C ASN A 278 -18.42 -14.76 10.56
N LEU A 279 -18.16 -16.02 10.19
CA LEU A 279 -18.36 -16.55 8.83
C LEU A 279 -19.29 -17.79 8.82
N ARG A 280 -20.26 -17.88 9.75
CA ARG A 280 -21.13 -19.07 9.88
C ARG A 280 -22.10 -19.16 8.70
N ASP A 281 -22.93 -18.16 8.52
CA ASP A 281 -23.97 -18.10 7.49
C ASP A 281 -23.78 -16.87 6.58
N GLY A 282 -22.54 -16.58 6.20
CA GLY A 282 -22.14 -15.37 5.51
C GLY A 282 -21.12 -14.58 6.32
N VAL A 283 -20.82 -13.37 5.87
CA VAL A 283 -19.99 -12.41 6.62
C VAL A 283 -20.89 -11.58 7.52
N ASN A 284 -20.78 -11.77 8.82
CA ASN A 284 -21.60 -11.10 9.81
C ASN A 284 -20.70 -10.29 10.76
N PHE A 285 -20.84 -8.96 10.76
CA PHE A 285 -20.15 -8.08 11.67
C PHE A 285 -20.87 -7.95 13.01
N GLU A 286 -20.12 -7.87 14.12
CA GLU A 286 -20.66 -7.60 15.45
C GLU A 286 -20.86 -6.07 15.64
N GLU A 287 -21.79 -5.51 14.89
CA GLU A 287 -22.03 -4.08 14.81
C GLU A 287 -22.34 -3.45 16.18
N ALA A 288 -23.21 -4.06 16.96
CA ALA A 288 -23.59 -3.56 18.29
C ALA A 288 -22.40 -3.50 19.24
N ARG A 289 -21.46 -4.43 19.11
CA ARG A 289 -20.21 -4.41 19.89
C ARG A 289 -19.32 -3.24 19.45
N TYR A 290 -19.12 -3.08 18.15
CA TYR A 290 -18.30 -1.99 17.60
C TYR A 290 -18.84 -0.61 18.00
N GLN A 291 -20.16 -0.40 17.88
CA GLN A 291 -20.81 0.85 18.28
C GLN A 291 -20.67 1.14 19.78
N ARG A 292 -20.80 0.11 20.62
CA ARG A 292 -20.62 0.24 22.07
C ARG A 292 -19.17 0.59 22.42
N ASP A 293 -18.21 -0.05 21.75
CA ASP A 293 -16.79 0.20 22.00
C ASP A 293 -16.44 1.65 21.60
N LEU A 294 -16.93 2.15 20.45
CA LEU A 294 -16.78 3.56 20.07
C LEU A 294 -17.39 4.53 21.09
N PHE A 295 -18.58 4.23 21.61
CA PHE A 295 -19.25 5.07 22.59
C PHE A 295 -18.46 5.14 23.90
N ASN A 296 -17.94 4.00 24.38
CA ASN A 296 -17.13 3.95 25.59
C ASN A 296 -15.84 4.77 25.43
N ASP A 297 -15.18 4.67 24.26
CA ASP A 297 -13.98 5.46 23.98
C ASP A 297 -14.28 6.97 23.99
N GLN A 298 -15.40 7.40 23.41
CA GLN A 298 -15.82 8.81 23.43
C GLN A 298 -16.05 9.32 24.84
N ILE A 299 -16.66 8.51 25.73
CA ILE A 299 -16.84 8.87 27.14
C ILE A 299 -15.47 9.04 27.81
N LEU A 300 -14.56 8.08 27.63
CA LEU A 300 -13.22 8.15 28.21
C LEU A 300 -12.45 9.38 27.74
N GLU A 301 -12.53 9.71 26.44
CA GLU A 301 -11.91 10.92 25.88
C GLU A 301 -12.52 12.20 26.50
N GLN A 302 -13.83 12.24 26.67
CA GLN A 302 -14.50 13.39 27.31
C GLN A 302 -14.10 13.54 28.77
N GLU A 303 -14.03 12.43 29.53
CA GLU A 303 -13.57 12.43 30.92
C GLU A 303 -12.11 12.89 31.03
N GLN A 304 -11.23 12.43 30.15
CA GLN A 304 -9.83 12.87 30.10
C GLN A 304 -9.72 14.37 29.80
N GLN A 305 -10.44 14.87 28.80
CA GLN A 305 -10.45 16.30 28.46
C GLN A 305 -11.01 17.16 29.63
N ALA A 306 -12.02 16.66 30.33
CA ALA A 306 -12.55 17.36 31.51
C ALA A 306 -11.52 17.43 32.63
N MET A 307 -10.82 16.32 32.93
CA MET A 307 -9.74 16.26 33.91
C MET A 307 -8.58 17.20 33.56
N GLU A 308 -8.15 17.21 32.30
CA GLU A 308 -7.11 18.12 31.81
C GLU A 308 -7.54 19.60 31.99
N THR A 309 -8.79 19.91 31.66
CA THR A 309 -9.34 21.27 31.77
C THR A 309 -9.42 21.69 33.22
N GLU A 310 -9.86 20.81 34.11
CA GLU A 310 -9.89 21.08 35.57
C GLU A 310 -8.47 21.23 36.13
N GLY A 311 -7.51 20.40 35.70
CA GLY A 311 -6.10 20.51 36.02
C GLY A 311 -5.50 21.85 35.61
N MET A 312 -5.70 22.29 34.38
CA MET A 312 -5.25 23.59 33.88
C MET A 312 -5.91 24.76 34.65
N HIS A 313 -7.17 24.61 35.06
CA HIS A 313 -7.86 25.61 35.85
C HIS A 313 -7.27 25.70 37.25
N PHE A 314 -6.96 24.58 37.89
CA PHE A 314 -6.30 24.47 39.18
C PHE A 314 -4.90 25.11 39.12
N ASP A 315 -4.08 24.76 38.15
CA ASP A 315 -2.75 25.32 37.97
C ASP A 315 -2.78 26.84 37.82
N ARG A 316 -3.75 27.34 37.05
CA ARG A 316 -3.95 28.78 36.86
C ARG A 316 -4.35 29.51 38.16
N ILE A 317 -5.19 28.89 39.01
CA ILE A 317 -5.59 29.46 40.27
C ILE A 317 -4.43 29.50 41.27
N PHE A 318 -3.62 28.45 41.30
CA PHE A 318 -2.52 28.32 42.25
C PHE A 318 -1.17 28.79 41.68
N GLY A 319 -1.13 29.25 40.44
CA GLY A 319 0.07 29.76 39.78
C GLY A 319 1.15 28.71 39.57
N LEU A 320 0.73 27.43 39.44
CA LEU A 320 1.64 26.31 39.21
C LEU A 320 2.19 26.33 37.78
N THR A 321 3.44 25.96 37.64
CA THR A 321 4.16 25.93 36.34
C THR A 321 4.50 24.47 35.96
N ALA A 322 4.91 24.25 34.71
CA ALA A 322 5.40 22.94 34.28
C ALA A 322 6.65 22.48 35.09
N GLU A 323 7.42 23.43 35.62
CA GLU A 323 8.58 23.11 36.49
C GLU A 323 8.15 22.57 37.85
N ASP A 324 7.06 23.13 38.44
CA ASP A 324 6.48 22.65 39.71
C ASP A 324 5.98 21.21 39.58
N HIS A 325 5.35 20.84 38.45
CA HIS A 325 4.91 19.47 38.18
C HIS A 325 6.09 18.51 38.00
N ALA A 326 7.14 18.91 37.30
CA ALA A 326 8.32 18.10 37.11
C ALA A 326 9.09 17.84 38.43
N GLU A 327 9.14 18.83 39.34
CA GLU A 327 9.72 18.64 40.68
C GLU A 327 8.90 17.69 41.56
N ALA A 328 7.58 17.76 41.47
CA ALA A 328 6.69 16.86 42.21
C ALA A 328 6.80 15.41 41.72
N GLU A 329 6.89 15.19 40.40
CA GLU A 329 7.11 13.87 39.82
C GLU A 329 8.49 13.27 40.19
N ALA A 330 9.53 14.12 40.23
CA ALA A 330 10.88 13.67 40.61
C ALA A 330 10.92 13.26 42.11
N GLN A 331 10.24 14.00 43.00
CA GLN A 331 10.15 13.63 44.40
C GLN A 331 9.36 12.35 44.65
N THR A 332 8.28 12.10 43.92
CA THR A 332 7.49 10.86 44.02
C THR A 332 8.26 9.64 43.51
N ALA A 333 9.19 9.83 42.57
CA ALA A 333 10.04 8.75 42.03
C ALA A 333 11.21 8.40 42.98
N GLU A 334 11.64 9.33 43.87
CA GLU A 334 12.66 9.06 44.88
C GLU A 334 12.10 8.36 46.12
N ASP A 335 10.78 8.47 46.38
CA ASP A 335 10.11 7.86 47.55
C ASP A 335 9.58 6.43 47.27
N LEU A 336 9.75 5.88 46.07
CA LEU A 336 9.37 4.53 45.63
C LEU A 336 10.60 3.64 45.42
#